data_5e939f30aa946e35ca467754eac9ce89
#
_entry.id   5e939f30aa946e35ca467754eac9ce89
#
_cell.length_a   1.000
_cell.length_b   1.000
_cell.length_c   1.000
_cell.angle_alpha   90.00
_cell.angle_beta   90.00
_cell.angle_gamma   90.00
#
_symmetry.space_group_name_H-M   'P 1'
#
loop_
_entity.id
_entity.type
_entity.pdbx_description
1 polymer ?
#
loop_
_entity_poly.entity_id
_entity_poly.type
_entity_poly.pdbx_seq_one_letter_code
_entity_poly.pdbx_strand_id
1 'polypeptide(L)'
;MSATVDSFFDEYARCYTEGDVEGVTSLCLWPFVAVRKGEAIHMPDRDAVWDHFASAIAAYRLAAGAGKWTPVEIDTRQLGEHSVFATVHWNALDADGQVVRNTWTSYHLLATPDGWRFLSYTNHF
;
A
#
# COMPACT_ATOMS: atom_id res chain seq x y z
N MET A 1 17.54 -11.77 9.53
CA MET A 1 16.11 -12.01 9.84
C MET A 1 15.25 -11.16 8.92
N SER A 2 14.31 -11.79 8.26
CA SER A 2 13.42 -11.04 7.37
C SER A 2 12.43 -10.20 8.19
N ALA A 3 12.05 -9.04 7.65
CA ALA A 3 11.00 -8.23 8.23
C ALA A 3 9.67 -8.99 8.19
N THR A 4 8.83 -8.78 9.19
CA THR A 4 7.49 -9.35 9.20
C THR A 4 6.60 -8.61 8.20
N VAL A 5 5.50 -9.24 7.81
CA VAL A 5 4.49 -8.58 6.96
C VAL A 5 3.91 -7.37 7.69
N ASP A 6 3.66 -7.49 8.99
CA ASP A 6 3.13 -6.38 9.79
C ASP A 6 4.08 -5.18 9.78
N SER A 7 5.38 -5.41 9.99
CA SER A 7 6.36 -4.32 9.97
C SER A 7 6.49 -3.70 8.58
N PHE A 8 6.32 -4.48 7.52
CA PHE A 8 6.30 -3.98 6.15
C PHE A 8 5.13 -3.00 5.94
N PHE A 9 3.94 -3.36 6.42
CA PHE A 9 2.78 -2.48 6.31
C PHE A 9 2.89 -1.24 7.21
N ASP A 10 3.57 -1.34 8.35
CA ASP A 10 3.85 -0.18 9.20
C ASP A 10 4.72 0.83 8.45
N GLU A 11 5.76 0.34 7.77
CA GLU A 11 6.63 1.21 6.96
C GLU A 11 5.88 1.82 5.77
N TYR A 12 5.06 1.04 5.09
CA TYR A 12 4.23 1.53 4.00
C TYR A 12 3.26 2.62 4.49
N ALA A 13 2.61 2.38 5.64
CA ALA A 13 1.70 3.35 6.25
C ALA A 13 2.42 4.65 6.61
N ARG A 14 3.64 4.57 7.15
CA ARG A 14 4.46 5.73 7.47
C ARG A 14 4.77 6.53 6.21
N CYS A 15 5.25 5.89 5.16
CA CYS A 15 5.57 6.54 3.89
C CYS A 15 4.34 7.24 3.31
N TYR A 16 3.21 6.55 3.32
CA TYR A 16 1.96 7.08 2.77
C TYR A 16 1.48 8.30 3.56
N THR A 17 1.51 8.20 4.88
CA THR A 17 1.10 9.29 5.79
C THR A 17 1.98 10.53 5.60
N GLU A 18 3.30 10.34 5.46
CA GLU A 18 4.26 11.45 5.32
C GLU A 18 4.36 11.99 3.90
N GLY A 19 3.70 11.34 2.94
CA GLY A 19 3.78 11.75 1.55
C GLY A 19 5.12 11.39 0.89
N ASP A 20 5.76 10.34 1.40
CA ASP A 20 7.05 9.85 0.90
C ASP A 20 6.84 8.93 -0.31
N VAL A 21 6.67 9.52 -1.47
CA VAL A 21 6.42 8.78 -2.73
C VAL A 21 7.61 7.88 -3.08
N GLU A 22 8.82 8.36 -2.86
CA GLU A 22 10.04 7.58 -3.10
C GLU A 22 10.07 6.34 -2.20
N GLY A 23 9.71 6.51 -0.93
CA GLY A 23 9.64 5.41 0.02
C GLY A 23 8.62 4.35 -0.40
N VAL A 24 7.41 4.76 -0.81
CA VAL A 24 6.39 3.83 -1.28
C VAL A 24 6.86 3.11 -2.55
N THR A 25 7.44 3.84 -3.50
CA THR A 25 7.94 3.25 -4.75
C THR A 25 9.00 2.20 -4.48
N SER A 26 9.87 2.43 -3.51
CA SER A 26 10.93 1.47 -3.14
C SER A 26 10.40 0.16 -2.55
N LEU A 27 9.14 0.15 -2.09
CA LEU A 27 8.47 -1.05 -1.57
C LEU A 27 7.77 -1.85 -2.66
N CYS A 28 7.82 -1.39 -3.91
CA CYS A 28 7.12 -2.02 -5.03
C CYS A 28 8.10 -2.71 -5.98
N LEU A 29 7.58 -3.71 -6.68
CA LEU A 29 8.22 -4.29 -7.85
C LEU A 29 7.53 -3.75 -9.10
N TRP A 30 8.17 -3.87 -10.24
CA TRP A 30 7.56 -3.56 -11.53
C TRP A 30 7.92 -4.65 -12.55
N PRO A 31 7.00 -4.98 -13.47
CA PRO A 31 5.69 -4.35 -13.67
C PRO A 31 4.77 -4.54 -12.46
N PHE A 32 3.95 -3.54 -12.20
CA PHE A 32 3.03 -3.50 -11.07
C PHE A 32 1.61 -3.34 -11.60
N VAL A 33 0.62 -3.91 -10.93
CA VAL A 33 -0.78 -3.76 -11.32
C VAL A 33 -1.61 -3.28 -10.15
N ALA A 34 -2.38 -2.23 -10.38
CA ALA A 34 -3.39 -1.76 -9.43
C ALA A 34 -4.77 -2.03 -10.01
N VAL A 35 -5.64 -2.65 -9.21
CA VAL A 35 -7.01 -2.96 -9.63
C VAL A 35 -7.98 -2.16 -8.76
N ARG A 36 -8.88 -1.43 -9.41
CA ARG A 36 -9.90 -0.65 -8.72
C ARG A 36 -11.12 -0.48 -9.61
N LYS A 37 -12.31 -0.67 -9.04
CA LYS A 37 -13.58 -0.46 -9.75
C LYS A 37 -13.65 -1.19 -11.10
N GLY A 38 -13.12 -2.42 -11.14
CA GLY A 38 -13.14 -3.22 -12.36
C GLY A 38 -12.11 -2.86 -13.40
N GLU A 39 -11.19 -1.93 -13.10
CA GLU A 39 -10.12 -1.53 -14.01
C GLU A 39 -8.77 -2.02 -13.51
N ALA A 40 -7.92 -2.48 -14.42
CA ALA A 40 -6.54 -2.84 -14.13
C ALA A 40 -5.62 -1.77 -14.70
N ILE A 41 -4.82 -1.17 -13.83
CA ILE A 41 -3.84 -0.15 -14.21
C ILE A 41 -2.48 -0.83 -14.24
N HIS A 42 -1.91 -0.95 -15.43
CA HIS A 42 -0.61 -1.59 -15.62
C HIS A 42 0.50 -0.53 -15.58
N MET A 43 1.48 -0.77 -14.74
CA MET A 43 2.64 0.12 -14.55
C MET A 43 3.90 -0.66 -14.93
N PRO A 44 4.47 -0.45 -16.13
CA PRO A 44 5.55 -1.29 -16.64
C PRO A 44 6.92 -1.04 -16.00
N ASP A 45 7.12 0.15 -15.43
CA ASP A 45 8.43 0.57 -14.92
C ASP A 45 8.31 1.40 -13.65
N ARG A 46 9.46 1.77 -13.11
CA ARG A 46 9.55 2.54 -11.87
C ARG A 46 8.86 3.89 -11.96
N ASP A 47 9.02 4.60 -13.07
CA ASP A 47 8.44 5.94 -13.23
C ASP A 47 6.92 5.88 -13.22
N ALA A 48 6.34 4.86 -13.86
CA ALA A 48 4.88 4.66 -13.86
C ALA A 48 4.38 4.36 -12.44
N VAL A 49 5.09 3.55 -11.66
CA VAL A 49 4.76 3.26 -10.25
C VAL A 49 4.84 4.54 -9.42
N TRP A 50 5.91 5.31 -9.58
CA TRP A 50 6.10 6.56 -8.86
C TRP A 50 4.96 7.55 -9.14
N ASP A 51 4.62 7.75 -10.41
CA ASP A 51 3.55 8.67 -10.82
C ASP A 51 2.20 8.24 -10.26
N HIS A 52 1.93 6.93 -10.27
CA HIS A 52 0.69 6.38 -9.72
C HIS A 52 0.55 6.70 -8.23
N PHE A 53 1.58 6.41 -7.44
CA PHE A 53 1.52 6.65 -6.00
C PHE A 53 1.60 8.13 -5.64
N ALA A 54 2.28 8.94 -6.44
CA ALA A 54 2.27 10.40 -6.26
C ALA A 54 0.84 10.94 -6.34
N SER A 55 0.07 10.47 -7.33
CA SER A 55 -1.33 10.87 -7.49
C SER A 55 -2.22 10.33 -6.37
N ALA A 56 -2.03 9.06 -5.99
CA ALA A 56 -2.82 8.43 -4.93
C ALA A 56 -2.59 9.09 -3.57
N ILE A 57 -1.34 9.38 -3.24
CA ILE A 57 -0.97 10.05 -1.98
C ILE A 57 -1.50 11.48 -1.95
N ALA A 58 -1.39 12.20 -3.08
CA ALA A 58 -1.92 13.57 -3.17
C ALA A 58 -3.44 13.58 -2.93
N ALA A 59 -4.17 12.64 -3.51
CA ALA A 59 -5.62 12.52 -3.31
C ALA A 59 -5.96 12.19 -1.86
N TYR A 60 -5.22 11.29 -1.22
CA TYR A 60 -5.39 10.97 0.19
C TYR A 60 -5.15 12.21 1.08
N ARG A 61 -4.07 12.93 0.86
CA ARG A 61 -3.72 14.09 1.67
C ARG A 61 -4.72 15.23 1.50
N LEU A 62 -5.29 15.37 0.31
CA LEU A 62 -6.34 16.35 0.07
C LEU A 62 -7.60 16.01 0.87
N ALA A 63 -7.95 14.74 1.00
CA ALA A 63 -9.14 14.29 1.71
C ALA A 63 -8.95 14.28 3.23
N ALA A 64 -7.79 13.82 3.73
CA ALA A 64 -7.53 13.64 5.15
C ALA A 64 -6.77 14.80 5.80
N GLY A 65 -6.21 15.71 5.00
CA GLY A 65 -5.41 16.82 5.52
C GLY A 65 -4.10 16.34 6.13
N ALA A 66 -3.80 16.80 7.35
CA ALA A 66 -2.58 16.46 8.08
C ALA A 66 -2.74 15.21 8.94
N GLY A 67 -3.71 14.37 8.64
CA GLY A 67 -4.00 13.18 9.43
C GLY A 67 -3.07 12.01 9.15
N LYS A 68 -3.53 10.83 9.54
CA LYS A 68 -2.73 9.60 9.51
C LYS A 68 -3.48 8.50 8.78
N TRP A 69 -2.76 7.73 7.97
CA TRP A 69 -3.27 6.52 7.32
C TRP A 69 -2.74 5.32 8.10
N THR A 70 -3.63 4.52 8.66
CA THR A 70 -3.25 3.48 9.61
C THR A 70 -3.96 2.17 9.34
N PRO A 71 -3.25 1.03 9.44
CA PRO A 71 -3.89 -0.27 9.35
C PRO A 71 -4.65 -0.58 10.64
N VAL A 72 -5.88 -1.04 10.51
CA VAL A 72 -6.71 -1.49 11.63
C VAL A 72 -6.55 -3.00 11.82
N GLU A 73 -6.53 -3.73 10.71
CA GLU A 73 -6.48 -5.18 10.70
C GLU A 73 -5.74 -5.64 9.45
N ILE A 74 -4.88 -6.63 9.61
CA ILE A 74 -4.14 -7.24 8.51
C ILE A 74 -4.40 -8.75 8.56
N ASP A 75 -5.03 -9.26 7.50
CA ASP A 75 -5.29 -10.69 7.35
C ASP A 75 -4.38 -11.22 6.24
N THR A 76 -3.54 -12.21 6.56
CA THR A 76 -2.55 -12.73 5.63
C THR A 76 -2.80 -14.20 5.31
N ARG A 77 -2.49 -14.56 4.07
CA ARG A 77 -2.47 -15.95 3.62
C ARG A 77 -1.11 -16.22 2.98
N GLN A 78 -0.40 -17.20 3.52
CA GLN A 78 0.86 -17.66 2.94
C GLN A 78 0.57 -18.45 1.67
N LEU A 79 1.24 -18.09 0.58
CA LEU A 79 1.11 -18.73 -0.72
C LEU A 79 2.45 -19.36 -1.10
N GLY A 80 2.72 -20.56 -0.59
CA GLY A 80 4.01 -21.20 -0.75
C GLY A 80 5.09 -20.51 0.11
N GLU A 81 6.35 -20.61 -0.31
CA GLU A 81 7.48 -20.12 0.50
C GLU A 81 7.81 -18.65 0.26
N HIS A 82 7.38 -18.08 -0.88
CA HIS A 82 7.90 -16.79 -1.32
C HIS A 82 6.82 -15.73 -1.58
N SER A 83 5.56 -16.04 -1.31
CA SER A 83 4.45 -15.13 -1.55
C SER A 83 3.50 -15.07 -0.38
N VAL A 84 2.89 -13.90 -0.21
CA VAL A 84 1.81 -13.68 0.76
C VAL A 84 0.73 -12.86 0.08
N PHE A 85 -0.53 -13.21 0.34
CA PHE A 85 -1.68 -12.39 0.00
C PHE A 85 -2.18 -11.75 1.27
N ALA A 86 -2.20 -10.42 1.33
CA ALA A 86 -2.58 -9.68 2.53
C ALA A 86 -3.79 -8.80 2.24
N THR A 87 -4.83 -8.91 3.08
CA THR A 87 -5.98 -8.00 3.03
C THR A 87 -5.90 -7.08 4.24
N VAL A 88 -5.87 -5.78 3.98
CA VAL A 88 -5.68 -4.78 5.01
C VAL A 88 -6.91 -3.88 5.09
N HIS A 89 -7.42 -3.72 6.31
CA HIS A 89 -8.44 -2.73 6.62
C HIS A 89 -7.75 -1.44 7.04
N TRP A 90 -7.98 -0.37 6.28
CA TRP A 90 -7.34 0.92 6.49
C TRP A 90 -8.32 1.95 7.02
N ASN A 91 -7.85 2.78 7.95
CA ASN A 91 -8.52 4.02 8.32
C ASN A 91 -7.66 5.20 7.94
N ALA A 92 -8.26 6.19 7.29
CA ALA A 92 -7.66 7.51 7.15
C ALA A 92 -8.24 8.39 8.27
N LEU A 93 -7.37 8.92 9.09
CA LEU A 93 -7.73 9.78 10.22
C LEU A 93 -7.40 11.23 9.86
N ASP A 94 -8.23 12.17 10.31
CA ASP A 94 -7.91 13.59 10.20
C ASP A 94 -6.96 14.03 11.33
N ALA A 95 -6.64 15.33 11.39
CA ALA A 95 -5.73 15.86 12.40
C ALA A 95 -6.27 15.70 13.83
N ASP A 96 -7.57 15.55 14.01
CA ASP A 96 -8.22 15.35 15.29
C ASP A 96 -8.37 13.87 15.66
N GLY A 97 -7.88 12.97 14.82
CA GLY A 97 -7.97 11.53 15.04
C GLY A 97 -9.31 10.91 14.64
N GLN A 98 -10.17 11.67 13.95
CA GLN A 98 -11.46 11.16 13.48
C GLN A 98 -11.29 10.36 12.19
N VAL A 99 -12.03 9.26 12.05
CA VAL A 99 -12.01 8.45 10.82
C VAL A 99 -12.78 9.21 9.74
N VAL A 100 -12.06 9.62 8.69
CA VAL A 100 -12.66 10.31 7.54
C VAL A 100 -12.83 9.37 6.34
N ARG A 101 -12.14 8.23 6.35
CA ARG A 101 -12.26 7.23 5.30
C ARG A 101 -11.92 5.85 5.86
N ASN A 102 -12.65 4.84 5.39
CA ASN A 102 -12.47 3.46 5.80
C ASN A 102 -12.46 2.61 4.54
N THR A 103 -11.36 1.89 4.29
CA THR A 103 -11.23 1.12 3.06
C THR A 103 -10.57 -0.23 3.33
N TRP A 104 -10.82 -1.18 2.42
CA TRP A 104 -10.17 -2.49 2.40
C TRP A 104 -9.38 -2.62 1.11
N THR A 105 -8.16 -3.12 1.20
CA THR A 105 -7.31 -3.35 0.05
C THR A 105 -6.58 -4.67 0.22
N SER A 106 -6.52 -5.47 -0.84
CA SER A 106 -5.76 -6.72 -0.86
C SER A 106 -4.49 -6.52 -1.67
N TYR A 107 -3.40 -7.08 -1.19
CA TYR A 107 -2.06 -6.93 -1.76
C TYR A 107 -1.44 -8.29 -2.02
N HIS A 108 -0.71 -8.39 -3.13
CA HIS A 108 0.15 -9.54 -3.38
C HIS A 108 1.60 -9.13 -3.09
N LEU A 109 2.24 -9.83 -2.17
CA LEU A 109 3.62 -9.57 -1.76
C LEU A 109 4.53 -10.71 -2.18
N LEU A 110 5.73 -10.36 -2.60
CA LEU A 110 6.81 -11.33 -2.84
C LEU A 110 7.94 -11.10 -1.86
N ALA A 111 8.52 -12.21 -1.37
CA ALA A 111 9.77 -12.15 -0.61
C ALA A 111 10.93 -11.97 -1.59
N THR A 112 11.73 -10.95 -1.38
CA THR A 112 12.92 -10.66 -2.17
C THR A 112 14.14 -10.63 -1.25
N PRO A 113 15.39 -10.61 -1.79
CA PRO A 113 16.57 -10.45 -0.94
C PRO A 113 16.55 -9.19 -0.08
N ASP A 114 15.80 -8.17 -0.51
CA ASP A 114 15.68 -6.89 0.20
C ASP A 114 14.47 -6.82 1.14
N GLY A 115 13.74 -7.92 1.28
CA GLY A 115 12.53 -8.00 2.09
C GLY A 115 11.27 -8.16 1.26
N TRP A 116 10.12 -7.97 1.89
CA TRP A 116 8.83 -8.03 1.20
C TRP A 116 8.68 -6.86 0.23
N ARG A 117 8.05 -7.12 -0.92
CA ARG A 117 7.76 -6.09 -1.92
C ARG A 117 6.38 -6.31 -2.51
N PHE A 118 5.68 -5.22 -2.83
CA PHE A 118 4.37 -5.26 -3.49
C PHE A 118 4.53 -5.64 -4.97
N LEU A 119 3.68 -6.57 -5.41
CA LEU A 119 3.52 -6.92 -6.82
C LEU A 119 2.24 -6.30 -7.40
N SER A 120 1.19 -6.23 -6.61
CA SER A 120 -0.11 -5.69 -7.02
C SER A 120 -0.96 -5.33 -5.82
N TYR A 121 -2.00 -4.52 -6.06
CA TYR A 121 -3.06 -4.34 -5.09
C TYR A 121 -4.43 -4.29 -5.76
N THR A 122 -5.46 -4.65 -5.00
CA THR A 122 -6.85 -4.53 -5.41
C THR A 122 -7.63 -3.82 -4.33
N ASN A 123 -8.24 -2.68 -4.67
CA ASN A 123 -9.15 -1.98 -3.77
C ASN A 123 -10.52 -2.66 -3.79
N HIS A 124 -11.15 -2.78 -2.61
CA HIS A 124 -12.48 -3.40 -2.46
C HIS A 124 -13.59 -2.37 -2.62
N PHE A 125 -13.59 -1.65 -3.73
CA PHE A 125 -14.67 -0.71 -4.05
C PHE A 125 -14.80 -0.50 -5.55
#